data_9fa573416644a4cc9ec200a37c02ae84
#
_entry.id   9fa573416644a4cc9ec200a37c02ae84
#
_cell.length_a   1.000
_cell.length_b   1.000
_cell.length_c   1.000
_cell.angle_alpha   90.00
_cell.angle_beta   90.00
_cell.angle_gamma   90.00
#
_symmetry.space_group_name_H-M   'P 1'
#
loop_
_entity.id
_entity.type
_entity.pdbx_description
1 polymer ?
#
loop_
_entity_poly.entity_id
_entity_poly.type
_entity_poly.pdbx_seq_one_letter_code
_entity_poly.pdbx_strand_id
1 'polypeptide(L)'
;TTTLDRKDEQAAVAAGQKYKKIAGRNAGPEGAKNLHPALASVDVSSGGVLALYGGDDYISNTRDWALTARPAASTFKTYAAIAGMRHGFSLRSRLEGNAFTPDGDSTEVHNENDRNYGTVSLRQAIAKSINTAFVDMVSRIKNGPRAVVQAATDAGLSQGTGWDLNNRIALGTAEVSPLAQAGGYATIANDGKRVTPHIVDKVVDQSGKVLYQAPTPSKQTIEADISHDVSYALQSVVEEGTGRIVAGFDHHVAGKTGTSGVGHGVTSAWFVAYTKQITTAVMFVAGDSGNENLDRYAREGATGFHGGDYPARTWLDYMQTAMKGIPNKSFAAPDWVNLSGKHYGSTNRPQVSVEDDSDRDRSNQDDPESLGGPSPTRTSASSPEPSSAPSREQSSEPSATRTASAHTHTSKPTQTSQPTHTSCLLYTSPSPRD
;
A
#
# COMPACT_ATOMS: atom_id res chain seq x y z
N THR A 1 -29.83 7.49 -13.47
CA THR A 1 -28.64 8.32 -13.14
C THR A 1 -27.49 7.46 -12.72
N THR A 2 -26.27 7.92 -12.99
CA THR A 2 -25.04 7.30 -12.52
C THR A 2 -24.39 8.18 -11.46
N THR A 3 -23.45 7.60 -10.70
CA THR A 3 -22.69 8.29 -9.65
C THR A 3 -21.44 8.96 -10.19
N LEU A 4 -21.01 8.60 -11.43
CA LEU A 4 -19.81 9.16 -12.05
C LEU A 4 -19.92 10.68 -12.17
N ASP A 5 -18.92 11.39 -11.67
CA ASP A 5 -18.77 12.83 -11.81
C ASP A 5 -17.82 13.15 -12.98
N ARG A 6 -18.29 13.97 -13.92
CA ARG A 6 -17.52 14.28 -15.13
C ARG A 6 -16.21 15.00 -14.83
N LYS A 7 -16.19 15.89 -13.84
CA LYS A 7 -15.00 16.65 -13.44
C LYS A 7 -13.98 15.72 -12.81
N ASP A 8 -14.46 14.82 -11.94
CA ASP A 8 -13.60 13.87 -11.23
C ASP A 8 -13.06 12.81 -12.20
N GLU A 9 -13.86 12.32 -13.14
CA GLU A 9 -13.40 11.40 -14.19
C GLU A 9 -12.29 12.04 -15.05
N GLN A 10 -12.50 13.29 -15.50
CA GLN A 10 -11.48 14.02 -16.26
C GLN A 10 -10.20 14.26 -15.45
N ALA A 11 -10.32 14.52 -14.15
CA ALA A 11 -9.17 14.66 -13.26
C ALA A 11 -8.40 13.34 -13.07
N ALA A 12 -9.11 12.21 -12.96
CA ALA A 12 -8.51 10.89 -12.85
C ALA A 12 -7.72 10.51 -14.12
N VAL A 13 -8.31 10.73 -15.30
CA VAL A 13 -7.64 10.54 -16.59
C VAL A 13 -6.40 11.44 -16.69
N ALA A 14 -6.53 12.73 -16.39
CA ALA A 14 -5.42 13.69 -16.46
C ALA A 14 -4.26 13.31 -15.52
N ALA A 15 -4.55 12.95 -14.27
CA ALA A 15 -3.55 12.54 -13.30
C ALA A 15 -2.86 11.23 -13.70
N GLY A 16 -3.64 10.21 -14.11
CA GLY A 16 -3.11 8.93 -14.57
C GLY A 16 -2.18 9.08 -15.78
N GLN A 17 -2.63 9.78 -16.82
CA GLN A 17 -1.84 10.02 -18.03
C GLN A 17 -0.58 10.86 -17.77
N LYS A 18 -0.67 11.87 -16.89
CA LYS A 18 0.48 12.69 -16.50
C LYS A 18 1.60 11.83 -15.93
N TYR A 19 1.29 11.01 -14.93
CA TYR A 19 2.33 10.22 -14.27
C TYR A 19 2.73 8.97 -15.03
N LYS A 20 1.86 8.40 -15.87
CA LYS A 20 2.22 7.42 -16.90
C LYS A 20 3.31 7.96 -17.82
N LYS A 21 3.12 9.19 -18.35
CA LYS A 21 4.10 9.84 -19.23
C LYS A 21 5.40 10.19 -18.51
N ILE A 22 5.33 10.71 -17.27
CA ILE A 22 6.52 11.10 -16.50
C ILE A 22 7.35 9.87 -16.15
N ALA A 23 6.74 8.86 -15.51
CA ALA A 23 7.41 7.64 -15.11
C ALA A 23 7.87 6.81 -16.32
N GLY A 24 7.07 6.75 -17.39
CA GLY A 24 7.40 6.03 -18.60
C GLY A 24 8.70 6.50 -19.26
N ARG A 25 9.03 7.80 -19.18
CA ARG A 25 10.29 8.35 -19.74
C ARG A 25 11.53 7.74 -19.08
N ASN A 26 11.45 7.33 -17.83
CA ASN A 26 12.58 6.70 -17.11
C ASN A 26 12.91 5.33 -17.69
N ALA A 27 11.94 4.65 -18.30
CA ALA A 27 12.10 3.35 -18.96
C ALA A 27 12.38 3.43 -20.46
N GLY A 28 12.69 4.63 -21.00
CA GLY A 28 13.00 4.86 -22.39
C GLY A 28 11.83 5.35 -23.24
N PRO A 29 12.02 5.53 -24.58
CA PRO A 29 11.02 6.15 -25.46
C PRO A 29 9.64 5.47 -25.46
N GLU A 30 9.61 4.15 -25.38
CA GLU A 30 8.38 3.34 -25.38
C GLU A 30 7.90 2.96 -23.97
N GLY A 31 8.59 3.45 -22.94
CA GLY A 31 8.32 3.03 -21.54
C GLY A 31 6.88 3.29 -21.12
N ALA A 32 6.28 4.41 -21.52
CA ALA A 32 4.90 4.73 -21.16
C ALA A 32 3.88 3.73 -21.72
N LYS A 33 4.18 3.01 -22.81
CA LYS A 33 3.24 2.07 -23.44
C LYS A 33 2.86 0.92 -22.53
N ASN A 34 3.83 0.38 -21.81
CA ASN A 34 3.65 -0.80 -20.95
C ASN A 34 3.38 -0.45 -19.48
N LEU A 35 3.31 0.84 -19.13
CA LEU A 35 3.01 1.28 -17.77
C LEU A 35 1.52 1.57 -17.62
N HIS A 36 0.90 0.99 -16.61
CA HIS A 36 -0.55 1.05 -16.41
C HIS A 36 -0.89 1.63 -15.02
N PRO A 37 -1.06 2.95 -14.91
CA PRO A 37 -1.70 3.54 -13.75
C PRO A 37 -3.20 3.25 -13.78
N ALA A 38 -3.77 3.01 -12.59
CA ALA A 38 -5.20 2.85 -12.39
C ALA A 38 -5.64 3.66 -11.16
N LEU A 39 -6.85 4.22 -11.23
CA LEU A 39 -7.44 5.00 -10.15
C LEU A 39 -8.91 4.65 -10.01
N ALA A 40 -9.36 4.44 -8.77
CA ALA A 40 -10.77 4.33 -8.42
C ALA A 40 -11.08 5.25 -7.25
N SER A 41 -12.13 6.06 -7.36
CA SER A 41 -12.56 7.02 -6.36
C SER A 41 -14.03 6.81 -5.99
N VAL A 42 -14.31 6.81 -4.69
CA VAL A 42 -15.62 6.45 -4.12
C VAL A 42 -16.05 7.50 -3.10
N ASP A 43 -17.29 7.96 -3.17
CA ASP A 43 -17.92 8.77 -2.14
C ASP A 43 -18.16 7.94 -0.87
N VAL A 44 -17.65 8.40 0.25
CA VAL A 44 -17.68 7.68 1.54
C VAL A 44 -19.12 7.52 2.05
N SER A 45 -19.98 8.50 1.80
CA SER A 45 -21.33 8.54 2.37
C SER A 45 -22.33 7.67 1.63
N SER A 46 -22.15 7.50 0.32
CA SER A 46 -23.09 6.76 -0.55
C SER A 46 -22.50 5.45 -1.08
N GLY A 47 -21.20 5.37 -1.29
CA GLY A 47 -20.57 4.31 -2.05
C GLY A 47 -20.59 4.56 -3.57
N GLY A 48 -21.07 5.70 -4.01
CA GLY A 48 -21.05 6.09 -5.42
C GLY A 48 -19.62 6.19 -5.95
N VAL A 49 -19.35 5.53 -7.07
CA VAL A 49 -18.07 5.67 -7.78
C VAL A 49 -18.07 7.02 -8.48
N LEU A 50 -17.15 7.91 -8.10
CA LEU A 50 -17.01 9.25 -8.64
C LEU A 50 -16.14 9.25 -9.91
N ALA A 51 -15.07 8.44 -9.91
CA ALA A 51 -14.17 8.28 -11.03
C ALA A 51 -13.59 6.87 -11.09
N LEU A 52 -13.36 6.37 -12.32
CA LEU A 52 -12.80 5.03 -12.56
C LEU A 52 -11.88 5.09 -13.80
N TYR A 53 -10.59 5.23 -13.60
CA TYR A 53 -9.58 5.23 -14.65
C TYR A 53 -8.80 3.92 -14.63
N GLY A 54 -8.98 3.08 -15.64
CA GLY A 54 -8.32 1.78 -15.76
C GLY A 54 -7.41 1.63 -16.99
N GLY A 55 -7.22 2.71 -17.76
CA GLY A 55 -6.39 2.73 -18.97
C GLY A 55 -6.77 3.85 -19.93
N ASP A 56 -5.94 4.07 -20.95
CA ASP A 56 -6.12 5.21 -21.87
C ASP A 56 -7.09 4.92 -23.01
N ASP A 57 -7.16 3.67 -23.45
CA ASP A 57 -7.93 3.28 -24.64
C ASP A 57 -8.46 1.85 -24.50
N TYR A 58 -9.76 1.75 -24.26
CA TYR A 58 -10.46 0.47 -24.14
C TYR A 58 -10.47 -0.35 -25.45
N ILE A 59 -10.39 0.32 -26.60
CA ILE A 59 -10.43 -0.38 -27.90
C ILE A 59 -9.11 -1.11 -28.15
N SER A 60 -7.98 -0.49 -27.83
CA SER A 60 -6.66 -1.09 -28.01
C SER A 60 -6.30 -2.06 -26.86
N ASN A 61 -6.85 -1.86 -25.67
CA ASN A 61 -6.67 -2.74 -24.52
C ASN A 61 -7.94 -2.78 -23.68
N THR A 62 -8.69 -3.87 -23.79
CA THR A 62 -9.97 -4.07 -23.10
C THR A 62 -9.82 -4.35 -21.60
N ARG A 63 -8.58 -4.47 -21.10
CA ARG A 63 -8.35 -4.68 -19.66
C ARG A 63 -8.51 -3.37 -18.90
N ASP A 64 -9.47 -3.32 -17.99
CA ASP A 64 -9.63 -2.26 -17.03
C ASP A 64 -8.77 -2.55 -15.78
N TRP A 65 -7.68 -1.79 -15.62
CA TRP A 65 -6.78 -1.97 -14.49
C TRP A 65 -7.37 -1.49 -13.16
N ALA A 66 -8.38 -0.62 -13.17
CA ALA A 66 -9.08 -0.21 -11.95
C ALA A 66 -9.97 -1.34 -11.39
N LEU A 67 -10.32 -2.32 -12.24
CA LEU A 67 -11.09 -3.52 -11.87
C LEU A 67 -10.21 -4.79 -11.78
N THR A 68 -8.97 -4.73 -12.25
CA THR A 68 -8.06 -5.87 -12.28
C THR A 68 -7.36 -6.05 -10.93
N ALA A 69 -7.51 -7.24 -10.34
CA ALA A 69 -6.91 -7.57 -9.06
C ALA A 69 -5.38 -7.76 -9.18
N ARG A 70 -4.64 -7.24 -8.19
CA ARG A 70 -3.19 -7.37 -8.03
C ARG A 70 -2.84 -7.45 -6.54
N PRO A 71 -1.64 -8.00 -6.19
CA PRO A 71 -1.22 -8.04 -4.79
C PRO A 71 -1.36 -6.67 -4.14
N ALA A 72 -2.13 -6.60 -3.06
CA ALA A 72 -2.45 -5.37 -2.33
C ALA A 72 -1.23 -4.75 -1.64
N ALA A 73 -0.19 -5.53 -1.49
CA ALA A 73 1.02 -5.15 -0.76
C ALA A 73 0.68 -4.57 0.62
N SER A 74 1.50 -3.69 1.14
CA SER A 74 1.33 -3.12 2.48
C SER A 74 0.03 -2.33 2.71
N THR A 75 -0.82 -2.10 1.69
CA THR A 75 -2.16 -1.54 1.93
C THR A 75 -3.04 -2.52 2.71
N PHE A 76 -2.77 -3.83 2.63
CA PHE A 76 -3.50 -4.87 3.38
C PHE A 76 -3.23 -4.84 4.89
N LYS A 77 -2.13 -4.21 5.33
CA LYS A 77 -1.80 -4.00 6.75
C LYS A 77 -2.89 -3.25 7.51
N THR A 78 -3.68 -2.45 6.83
CA THR A 78 -4.84 -1.77 7.41
C THR A 78 -5.87 -2.77 7.96
N TYR A 79 -6.16 -3.83 7.22
CA TYR A 79 -7.06 -4.90 7.69
C TYR A 79 -6.42 -5.77 8.77
N ALA A 80 -5.11 -5.97 8.71
CA ALA A 80 -4.38 -6.65 9.78
C ALA A 80 -4.42 -5.84 11.09
N ALA A 81 -4.36 -4.50 11.03
CA ALA A 81 -4.52 -3.65 12.21
C ALA A 81 -5.91 -3.78 12.83
N ILE A 82 -6.98 -3.79 12.02
CA ILE A 82 -8.35 -4.06 12.48
C ILE A 82 -8.43 -5.42 13.18
N ALA A 83 -7.89 -6.47 12.54
CA ALA A 83 -7.83 -7.81 13.15
C ALA A 83 -7.07 -7.81 14.47
N GLY A 84 -5.93 -7.13 14.54
CA GLY A 84 -5.15 -6.97 15.77
C GLY A 84 -5.98 -6.33 16.88
N MET A 85 -6.63 -5.21 16.60
CA MET A 85 -7.44 -4.48 17.59
C MET A 85 -8.64 -5.30 18.09
N ARG A 86 -9.31 -6.06 17.22
CA ARG A 86 -10.36 -7.01 17.59
C ARG A 86 -9.88 -8.12 18.53
N HIS A 87 -8.56 -8.40 18.52
CA HIS A 87 -7.93 -9.43 19.35
C HIS A 87 -7.10 -8.85 20.48
N GLY A 88 -7.39 -7.61 20.92
CA GLY A 88 -6.84 -7.02 22.13
C GLY A 88 -5.54 -6.21 21.94
N PHE A 89 -5.06 -6.02 20.70
CA PHE A 89 -3.97 -5.08 20.44
C PHE A 89 -4.49 -3.64 20.46
N SER A 90 -3.63 -2.72 20.87
CA SER A 90 -3.86 -1.28 20.83
C SER A 90 -2.81 -0.61 19.93
N LEU A 91 -2.99 0.66 19.62
CA LEU A 91 -1.98 1.44 18.90
C LEU A 91 -0.63 1.53 19.62
N ARG A 92 -0.62 1.32 20.96
CA ARG A 92 0.59 1.30 21.81
C ARG A 92 1.19 -0.09 22.00
N SER A 93 0.55 -1.17 21.51
CA SER A 93 1.07 -2.54 21.65
C SER A 93 2.47 -2.67 21.07
N ARG A 94 3.37 -3.32 21.80
CA ARG A 94 4.77 -3.50 21.43
C ARG A 94 4.94 -4.72 20.52
N LEU A 95 5.58 -4.53 19.38
CA LEU A 95 5.74 -5.49 18.30
C LEU A 95 7.21 -5.60 17.90
N GLU A 96 7.60 -6.73 17.29
CA GLU A 96 8.95 -6.96 16.81
C GLU A 96 9.22 -6.16 15.52
N GLY A 97 10.19 -5.28 15.58
CA GLY A 97 10.61 -4.46 14.42
C GLY A 97 11.90 -4.95 13.75
N ASN A 98 12.55 -5.99 14.29
CA ASN A 98 13.73 -6.59 13.69
C ASN A 98 13.38 -7.83 12.87
N ALA A 99 14.29 -8.26 11.98
CA ALA A 99 14.15 -9.52 11.28
C ALA A 99 14.03 -10.69 12.25
N PHE A 100 13.13 -11.62 11.97
CA PHE A 100 12.89 -12.82 12.78
C PHE A 100 12.20 -13.92 11.99
N THR A 101 12.32 -15.15 12.46
CA THR A 101 11.54 -16.29 11.95
C THR A 101 10.38 -16.53 12.89
N PRO A 102 9.11 -16.45 12.41
CA PRO A 102 7.94 -16.78 13.23
C PRO A 102 7.95 -18.24 13.67
N ASP A 103 7.40 -18.53 14.85
CA ASP A 103 7.28 -19.89 15.36
C ASP A 103 6.48 -20.77 14.35
N GLY A 104 7.06 -21.92 14.01
CA GLY A 104 6.47 -22.85 13.04
C GLY A 104 6.65 -22.45 11.57
N ASP A 105 7.38 -21.38 11.27
CA ASP A 105 7.78 -20.98 9.92
C ASP A 105 9.25 -21.32 9.67
N SER A 106 9.61 -21.63 8.43
CA SER A 106 11.00 -21.88 8.01
C SER A 106 11.68 -20.66 7.37
N THR A 107 10.92 -19.58 7.14
CA THR A 107 11.39 -18.42 6.39
C THR A 107 11.43 -17.18 7.28
N GLU A 108 12.57 -16.53 7.32
CA GLU A 108 12.75 -15.26 8.02
C GLU A 108 11.91 -14.15 7.38
N VAL A 109 11.42 -13.23 8.21
CA VAL A 109 10.68 -12.03 7.78
C VAL A 109 11.60 -10.82 7.93
N HIS A 110 11.71 -10.05 6.87
CA HIS A 110 12.53 -8.84 6.80
C HIS A 110 11.68 -7.60 6.55
N ASN A 111 12.20 -6.47 6.97
CA ASN A 111 11.69 -5.17 6.55
C ASN A 111 12.35 -4.73 5.25
N GLU A 112 11.80 -3.71 4.62
CA GLU A 112 12.38 -3.10 3.44
C GLU A 112 13.82 -2.65 3.70
N ASN A 113 14.74 -2.98 2.78
CA ASN A 113 16.18 -2.74 2.88
C ASN A 113 16.83 -3.37 4.15
N ASP A 114 16.32 -4.49 4.61
CA ASP A 114 16.78 -5.23 5.80
C ASP A 114 16.91 -4.38 7.07
N ARG A 115 16.11 -3.32 7.15
CA ARG A 115 16.16 -2.36 8.25
C ARG A 115 15.60 -2.96 9.53
N ASN A 116 16.36 -2.87 10.61
CA ASN A 116 15.95 -3.20 11.95
C ASN A 116 15.46 -1.95 12.71
N TYR A 117 14.33 -2.07 13.41
CA TYR A 117 13.68 -0.97 14.12
C TYR A 117 13.63 -1.18 15.64
N GLY A 118 14.10 -2.34 16.14
CA GLY A 118 13.88 -2.71 17.54
C GLY A 118 12.42 -2.99 17.84
N THR A 119 12.01 -2.80 19.09
CA THR A 119 10.61 -2.90 19.48
C THR A 119 9.86 -1.62 19.11
N VAL A 120 8.77 -1.76 18.37
CA VAL A 120 7.96 -0.64 17.86
C VAL A 120 6.51 -0.71 18.36
N SER A 121 5.82 0.43 18.40
CA SER A 121 4.37 0.44 18.61
C SER A 121 3.63 0.07 17.32
N LEU A 122 2.37 -0.40 17.45
CA LEU A 122 1.52 -0.66 16.27
C LEU A 122 1.34 0.62 15.43
N ARG A 123 1.18 1.81 16.07
CA ARG A 123 1.12 3.09 15.36
C ARG A 123 2.39 3.34 14.53
N GLN A 124 3.57 3.17 15.12
CA GLN A 124 4.84 3.31 14.38
C GLN A 124 4.97 2.27 13.26
N ALA A 125 4.52 1.04 13.50
CA ALA A 125 4.51 -0.02 12.49
C ALA A 125 3.62 0.33 11.29
N ILE A 126 2.46 0.97 11.53
CA ILE A 126 1.56 1.48 10.48
C ILE A 126 2.24 2.63 9.72
N ALA A 127 2.74 3.65 10.43
CA ALA A 127 3.36 4.84 9.85
C ALA A 127 4.54 4.49 8.93
N LYS A 128 5.43 3.61 9.40
CA LYS A 128 6.66 3.21 8.70
C LYS A 128 6.51 1.93 7.88
N SER A 129 5.31 1.34 7.87
CA SER A 129 5.00 0.12 7.10
C SER A 129 5.88 -1.09 7.46
N ILE A 130 6.20 -1.32 8.73
CA ILE A 130 7.14 -2.32 9.22
C ILE A 130 6.57 -3.73 9.04
N ASN A 131 7.20 -4.56 8.20
CA ASN A 131 6.72 -5.91 7.86
C ASN A 131 6.75 -6.84 9.06
N THR A 132 7.88 -6.87 9.76
CA THR A 132 8.14 -7.77 10.90
C THR A 132 7.10 -7.56 12.00
N ALA A 133 6.74 -6.32 12.31
CA ALA A 133 5.75 -5.99 13.33
C ALA A 133 4.35 -6.54 12.98
N PHE A 134 3.95 -6.51 11.73
CA PHE A 134 2.65 -7.05 11.31
C PHE A 134 2.61 -8.56 11.33
N VAL A 135 3.69 -9.24 10.89
CA VAL A 135 3.79 -10.70 10.97
C VAL A 135 3.83 -11.15 12.43
N ASP A 136 4.59 -10.47 13.29
CA ASP A 136 4.64 -10.71 14.73
C ASP A 136 3.24 -10.58 15.36
N MET A 137 2.52 -9.49 15.07
CA MET A 137 1.15 -9.29 15.57
C MET A 137 0.22 -10.44 15.14
N VAL A 138 0.20 -10.79 13.86
CA VAL A 138 -0.70 -11.82 13.33
C VAL A 138 -0.36 -13.20 13.90
N SER A 139 0.94 -13.52 14.10
CA SER A 139 1.37 -14.80 14.69
C SER A 139 0.92 -14.98 16.15
N ARG A 140 0.70 -13.89 16.89
CA ARG A 140 0.21 -13.92 18.29
C ARG A 140 -1.31 -14.04 18.39
N ILE A 141 -2.05 -13.90 17.31
CA ILE A 141 -3.52 -14.05 17.28
C ILE A 141 -3.87 -15.51 17.00
N LYS A 142 -4.72 -16.09 17.81
CA LYS A 142 -5.27 -17.44 17.52
C LYS A 142 -6.02 -17.40 16.18
N ASN A 143 -5.58 -18.20 15.20
CA ASN A 143 -6.06 -18.16 13.82
C ASN A 143 -5.87 -16.76 13.16
N GLY A 144 -4.76 -16.07 13.45
CA GLY A 144 -4.47 -14.71 13.01
C GLY A 144 -4.67 -14.48 11.51
N PRO A 145 -4.17 -15.34 10.60
CA PRO A 145 -4.43 -15.18 9.17
C PRO A 145 -5.92 -15.13 8.81
N ARG A 146 -6.75 -15.98 9.44
CA ARG A 146 -8.21 -15.98 9.24
C ARG A 146 -8.84 -14.69 9.80
N ALA A 147 -8.36 -14.17 10.92
CA ALA A 147 -8.83 -12.90 11.47
C ALA A 147 -8.55 -11.72 10.52
N VAL A 148 -7.39 -11.71 9.85
CA VAL A 148 -7.05 -10.69 8.84
C VAL A 148 -7.97 -10.80 7.63
N VAL A 149 -8.21 -12.02 7.11
CA VAL A 149 -9.14 -12.29 6.01
C VAL A 149 -10.55 -11.81 6.38
N GLN A 150 -11.01 -12.11 7.61
CA GLN A 150 -12.33 -11.68 8.08
C GLN A 150 -12.44 -10.15 8.13
N ALA A 151 -11.43 -9.46 8.67
CA ALA A 151 -11.41 -8.00 8.71
C ALA A 151 -11.48 -7.37 7.31
N ALA A 152 -10.73 -7.91 6.35
CA ALA A 152 -10.80 -7.45 4.96
C ALA A 152 -12.17 -7.73 4.31
N THR A 153 -12.78 -8.89 4.58
CA THR A 153 -14.12 -9.24 4.08
C THR A 153 -15.19 -8.35 4.71
N ASP A 154 -15.08 -8.03 6.00
CA ASP A 154 -15.97 -7.11 6.70
C ASP A 154 -15.86 -5.69 6.12
N ALA A 155 -14.66 -5.27 5.71
CA ALA A 155 -14.46 -4.02 4.99
C ALA A 155 -15.10 -4.00 3.58
N GLY A 156 -15.43 -5.17 3.03
CA GLY A 156 -16.11 -5.27 1.73
C GLY A 156 -15.33 -5.95 0.63
N LEU A 157 -14.12 -6.46 0.92
CA LEU A 157 -13.32 -7.15 -0.09
C LEU A 157 -13.80 -8.58 -0.30
N SER A 158 -13.63 -9.08 -1.52
CA SER A 158 -13.90 -10.47 -1.87
C SER A 158 -12.60 -11.24 -1.94
N GLN A 159 -12.60 -12.46 -1.41
CA GLN A 159 -11.46 -13.36 -1.48
C GLN A 159 -11.18 -13.81 -2.92
N GLY A 160 -9.90 -14.04 -3.23
CA GLY A 160 -9.43 -14.47 -4.55
C GLY A 160 -7.99 -14.99 -4.48
N THR A 161 -7.24 -14.79 -5.55
CA THR A 161 -5.83 -15.19 -5.64
C THR A 161 -4.99 -14.57 -4.53
N GLY A 162 -4.06 -15.33 -3.94
CA GLY A 162 -3.13 -14.85 -2.93
C GLY A 162 -3.71 -14.64 -1.52
N TRP A 163 -4.97 -15.06 -1.29
CA TRP A 163 -5.63 -15.00 0.03
C TRP A 163 -5.30 -16.21 0.92
N ASP A 164 -4.05 -16.65 0.87
CA ASP A 164 -3.58 -17.81 1.62
C ASP A 164 -3.54 -17.54 3.12
N LEU A 165 -3.96 -18.55 3.91
CA LEU A 165 -4.02 -18.45 5.36
C LEU A 165 -2.65 -18.67 6.02
N ASN A 166 -1.73 -17.74 5.82
CA ASN A 166 -0.44 -17.69 6.51
C ASN A 166 -0.21 -16.28 7.10
N ASN A 167 0.75 -16.15 8.03
CA ASN A 167 0.98 -14.89 8.73
C ASN A 167 1.42 -13.74 7.81
N ARG A 168 1.93 -14.04 6.61
CA ARG A 168 2.34 -13.04 5.61
C ARG A 168 1.16 -12.45 4.84
N ILE A 169 -0.07 -12.97 5.01
CA ILE A 169 -1.29 -12.33 4.47
C ILE A 169 -1.36 -10.86 4.88
N ALA A 170 -0.87 -10.51 6.08
CA ALA A 170 -0.77 -9.13 6.54
C ALA A 170 0.09 -8.22 5.64
N LEU A 171 1.02 -8.80 4.89
CA LEU A 171 1.90 -8.08 3.97
C LEU A 171 1.25 -7.82 2.61
N GLY A 172 0.06 -8.40 2.35
CA GLY A 172 -0.77 -8.15 1.18
C GLY A 172 -0.41 -9.00 -0.04
N THR A 173 -0.19 -10.30 0.16
CA THR A 173 -0.18 -11.29 -0.92
C THR A 173 -1.55 -11.39 -1.61
N ALA A 174 -2.61 -11.08 -0.88
CA ALA A 174 -3.98 -11.03 -1.38
C ALA A 174 -4.12 -10.08 -2.58
N GLU A 175 -4.64 -10.58 -3.69
CA GLU A 175 -4.94 -9.77 -4.86
C GLU A 175 -6.30 -9.08 -4.70
N VAL A 176 -6.32 -7.77 -4.96
CA VAL A 176 -7.51 -6.92 -4.91
C VAL A 176 -7.46 -5.89 -6.03
N SER A 177 -8.61 -5.41 -6.49
CA SER A 177 -8.65 -4.32 -7.48
C SER A 177 -8.61 -2.94 -6.79
N PRO A 178 -8.19 -1.87 -7.49
CA PRO A 178 -8.30 -0.50 -7.00
C PRO A 178 -9.71 -0.15 -6.51
N LEU A 179 -10.75 -0.53 -7.25
CA LEU A 179 -12.12 -0.28 -6.84
C LEU A 179 -12.49 -0.99 -5.53
N ALA A 180 -12.08 -2.24 -5.36
CA ALA A 180 -12.32 -2.98 -4.12
C ALA A 180 -11.56 -2.34 -2.93
N GLN A 181 -10.29 -1.92 -3.15
CA GLN A 181 -9.51 -1.21 -2.12
C GLN A 181 -10.14 0.14 -1.75
N ALA A 182 -10.60 0.92 -2.73
CA ALA A 182 -11.31 2.17 -2.45
C ALA A 182 -12.57 1.93 -1.60
N GLY A 183 -13.37 0.90 -1.92
CA GLY A 183 -14.54 0.52 -1.12
C GLY A 183 -14.20 0.07 0.30
N GLY A 184 -13.14 -0.75 0.45
CA GLY A 184 -12.69 -1.22 1.76
C GLY A 184 -12.22 -0.09 2.67
N TYR A 185 -11.44 0.85 2.14
CA TYR A 185 -10.99 2.03 2.88
C TYR A 185 -12.13 3.02 3.11
N ALA A 186 -13.11 3.14 2.17
CA ALA A 186 -14.32 3.94 2.38
C ALA A 186 -15.15 3.43 3.57
N THR A 187 -15.19 2.11 3.80
CA THR A 187 -15.84 1.52 4.97
C THR A 187 -15.20 2.02 6.27
N ILE A 188 -13.86 2.10 6.33
CA ILE A 188 -13.14 2.64 7.49
C ILE A 188 -13.40 4.15 7.64
N ALA A 189 -13.32 4.92 6.55
CA ALA A 189 -13.62 6.35 6.51
C ALA A 189 -15.06 6.67 6.95
N ASN A 190 -16.00 5.72 6.76
CA ASN A 190 -17.41 5.79 7.14
C ASN A 190 -17.67 5.19 8.54
N ASP A 191 -16.70 5.31 9.44
CA ASP A 191 -16.77 4.84 10.84
C ASP A 191 -17.18 3.35 10.95
N GLY A 192 -16.69 2.53 10.00
CA GLY A 192 -16.92 1.10 9.96
C GLY A 192 -18.27 0.64 9.38
N LYS A 193 -19.10 1.56 8.90
CA LYS A 193 -20.31 1.24 8.14
C LYS A 193 -19.92 0.84 6.72
N ARG A 194 -20.26 -0.39 6.34
CA ARG A 194 -19.84 -0.97 5.06
C ARG A 194 -20.31 -0.14 3.87
N VAL A 195 -19.37 0.29 3.07
CA VAL A 195 -19.58 0.98 1.80
C VAL A 195 -19.43 -0.02 0.65
N THR A 196 -20.42 -0.09 -0.22
CA THR A 196 -20.40 -0.93 -1.42
C THR A 196 -20.30 -0.04 -2.65
N PRO A 197 -19.17 -0.04 -3.37
CA PRO A 197 -19.02 0.75 -4.58
C PRO A 197 -20.06 0.40 -5.64
N HIS A 198 -20.68 1.43 -6.24
CA HIS A 198 -21.66 1.28 -7.31
C HIS A 198 -21.62 2.47 -8.27
N ILE A 199 -21.99 2.22 -9.53
CA ILE A 199 -22.04 3.26 -10.58
C ILE A 199 -23.49 3.67 -10.86
N VAL A 200 -24.42 2.73 -10.75
CA VAL A 200 -25.85 3.02 -10.96
C VAL A 200 -26.44 3.52 -9.66
N ASP A 201 -26.76 4.82 -9.61
CA ASP A 201 -27.45 5.43 -8.45
C ASP A 201 -28.95 5.15 -8.49
N LYS A 202 -29.60 5.42 -9.63
CA LYS A 202 -31.04 5.32 -9.75
C LYS A 202 -31.48 4.95 -11.17
N VAL A 203 -32.46 4.05 -11.28
CA VAL A 203 -33.14 3.72 -12.53
C VAL A 203 -34.61 4.11 -12.40
N VAL A 204 -35.13 4.83 -13.40
CA VAL A 204 -36.55 5.20 -13.48
C VAL A 204 -37.10 4.77 -14.85
N ASP A 205 -38.37 4.42 -14.91
CA ASP A 205 -39.06 4.19 -16.18
C ASP A 205 -39.50 5.50 -16.86
N GLN A 206 -40.17 5.39 -18.00
CA GLN A 206 -40.64 6.54 -18.77
C GLN A 206 -41.72 7.38 -18.04
N SER A 207 -42.41 6.80 -17.06
CA SER A 207 -43.38 7.48 -16.22
C SER A 207 -42.76 8.21 -15.02
N GLY A 208 -41.42 8.05 -14.79
CA GLY A 208 -40.73 8.59 -13.65
C GLY A 208 -40.78 7.67 -12.41
N LYS A 209 -41.37 6.48 -12.51
CA LYS A 209 -41.39 5.50 -11.42
C LYS A 209 -40.00 4.94 -11.18
N VAL A 210 -39.59 4.93 -9.91
CA VAL A 210 -38.29 4.38 -9.51
C VAL A 210 -38.35 2.86 -9.60
N LEU A 211 -37.46 2.28 -10.44
CA LEU A 211 -37.28 0.84 -10.60
C LEU A 211 -36.12 0.31 -9.74
N TYR A 212 -35.13 1.17 -9.49
CA TYR A 212 -33.96 0.87 -8.64
C TYR A 212 -33.43 2.13 -7.99
N GLN A 213 -32.98 2.02 -6.76
CA GLN A 213 -32.23 3.03 -6.02
C GLN A 213 -31.10 2.34 -5.26
N ALA A 214 -29.87 2.84 -5.40
CA ALA A 214 -28.75 2.33 -4.66
C ALA A 214 -28.96 2.45 -3.15
N PRO A 215 -28.61 1.42 -2.36
CA PRO A 215 -28.78 1.48 -0.91
C PRO A 215 -27.74 2.40 -0.28
N THR A 216 -28.16 3.18 0.73
CA THR A 216 -27.24 3.97 1.55
C THR A 216 -26.48 3.06 2.52
N PRO A 217 -25.16 3.23 2.69
CA PRO A 217 -24.37 2.50 3.67
C PRO A 217 -24.90 2.64 5.10
N SER A 218 -25.36 1.54 5.69
CA SER A 218 -25.94 1.56 7.04
C SER A 218 -25.48 0.41 7.93
N LYS A 219 -24.98 -0.68 7.34
CA LYS A 219 -24.58 -1.88 8.06
C LYS A 219 -23.20 -1.68 8.71
N GLN A 220 -23.16 -1.67 10.05
CA GLN A 220 -21.90 -1.70 10.78
C GLN A 220 -21.24 -3.08 10.61
N THR A 221 -20.03 -3.14 10.05
CA THR A 221 -19.25 -4.37 9.85
C THR A 221 -17.88 -4.32 10.51
N ILE A 222 -17.38 -3.13 10.78
CA ILE A 222 -16.19 -2.87 11.60
C ILE A 222 -16.64 -1.96 12.73
N GLU A 223 -16.15 -2.18 13.92
CA GLU A 223 -16.45 -1.38 15.10
C GLU A 223 -16.02 0.08 14.87
N ALA A 224 -16.84 1.06 15.28
CA ALA A 224 -16.58 2.47 15.01
C ALA A 224 -15.31 2.97 15.72
N ASP A 225 -15.11 2.58 16.97
CA ASP A 225 -13.93 2.88 17.78
C ASP A 225 -12.64 2.33 17.14
N ILE A 226 -12.66 1.09 16.63
CA ILE A 226 -11.53 0.52 15.85
C ILE A 226 -11.28 1.33 14.58
N SER A 227 -12.34 1.75 13.86
CA SER A 227 -12.20 2.55 12.65
C SER A 227 -11.60 3.93 12.93
N HIS A 228 -11.92 4.54 14.07
CA HIS A 228 -11.34 5.81 14.52
C HIS A 228 -9.85 5.65 14.84
N ASP A 229 -9.46 4.63 15.59
CA ASP A 229 -8.07 4.34 15.93
C ASP A 229 -7.23 4.01 14.69
N VAL A 230 -7.78 3.22 13.77
CA VAL A 230 -7.13 2.92 12.49
C VAL A 230 -6.96 4.18 11.65
N SER A 231 -8.00 5.04 11.57
CA SER A 231 -7.90 6.32 10.84
C SER A 231 -6.86 7.24 11.46
N TYR A 232 -6.78 7.31 12.79
CA TYR A 232 -5.73 8.07 13.48
C TYR A 232 -4.33 7.54 13.16
N ALA A 233 -4.13 6.22 13.16
CA ALA A 233 -2.85 5.64 12.80
C ALA A 233 -2.49 5.84 11.32
N LEU A 234 -3.47 5.81 10.43
CA LEU A 234 -3.27 6.06 8.99
C LEU A 234 -2.96 7.54 8.68
N GLN A 235 -3.38 8.49 9.53
CA GLN A 235 -2.92 9.88 9.41
C GLN A 235 -1.41 9.99 9.62
N SER A 236 -0.84 9.22 10.56
CA SER A 236 0.62 9.23 10.79
C SER A 236 1.43 8.73 9.58
N VAL A 237 0.84 7.92 8.67
CA VAL A 237 1.50 7.55 7.41
C VAL A 237 1.75 8.78 6.53
N VAL A 238 0.81 9.73 6.54
CA VAL A 238 0.87 10.98 5.78
C VAL A 238 1.74 12.03 6.50
N GLU A 239 1.59 12.16 7.80
CA GLU A 239 2.26 13.19 8.59
C GLU A 239 3.77 12.92 8.74
N GLU A 240 4.13 11.68 9.08
CA GLU A 240 5.51 11.32 9.43
C GLU A 240 6.04 10.04 8.74
N GLY A 241 5.18 9.35 7.98
CA GLY A 241 5.45 8.03 7.42
C GLY A 241 5.76 8.02 5.93
N THR A 242 5.43 6.90 5.30
CA THR A 242 5.73 6.60 3.89
C THR A 242 4.90 7.40 2.89
N GLY A 243 3.83 8.06 3.33
CA GLY A 243 2.92 8.88 2.52
C GLY A 243 3.15 10.38 2.58
N ARG A 244 4.25 10.85 3.17
CA ARG A 244 4.52 12.29 3.43
C ARG A 244 4.41 13.21 2.21
N ILE A 245 4.49 12.68 1.01
CA ILE A 245 4.38 13.48 -0.22
C ILE A 245 3.03 14.21 -0.33
N VAL A 246 1.99 13.72 0.35
CA VAL A 246 0.66 14.35 0.36
C VAL A 246 0.39 15.16 1.63
N ALA A 247 1.38 15.35 2.53
CA ALA A 247 1.20 16.06 3.80
C ALA A 247 0.81 17.56 3.64
N GLY A 248 1.12 18.17 2.49
CA GLY A 248 0.73 19.55 2.16
C GLY A 248 -0.66 19.70 1.53
N PHE A 249 -1.48 18.66 1.52
CA PHE A 249 -2.85 18.74 1.00
C PHE A 249 -3.78 19.44 2.00
N ASP A 250 -4.69 20.29 1.50
CA ASP A 250 -5.51 21.19 2.33
C ASP A 250 -6.59 20.46 3.18
N HIS A 251 -6.65 19.14 3.13
CA HIS A 251 -7.63 18.35 3.87
C HIS A 251 -6.93 17.31 4.76
N HIS A 252 -7.60 16.92 5.85
CA HIS A 252 -7.15 15.78 6.65
C HIS A 252 -7.15 14.51 5.81
N VAL A 253 -6.04 13.80 5.79
CA VAL A 253 -5.83 12.57 5.00
C VAL A 253 -5.37 11.44 5.89
N ALA A 254 -6.01 10.29 5.74
CA ALA A 254 -5.56 9.03 6.27
C ALA A 254 -5.29 8.06 5.11
N GLY A 255 -4.17 7.33 5.12
CA GLY A 255 -3.84 6.49 3.96
C GLY A 255 -2.71 5.51 4.21
N LYS A 256 -2.43 4.70 3.21
CA LYS A 256 -1.40 3.67 3.24
C LYS A 256 -0.74 3.51 1.88
N THR A 257 0.58 3.41 1.89
CA THR A 257 1.37 3.00 0.73
C THR A 257 1.45 1.49 0.64
N GLY A 258 1.62 0.96 -0.55
CA GLY A 258 1.90 -0.44 -0.82
C GLY A 258 2.97 -0.58 -1.90
N THR A 259 3.86 -1.56 -1.76
CA THR A 259 4.87 -1.92 -2.75
C THR A 259 5.09 -3.42 -2.66
N SER A 260 4.79 -4.15 -3.73
CA SER A 260 4.90 -5.62 -3.80
C SER A 260 6.08 -6.03 -4.66
N GLY A 261 6.83 -7.06 -4.22
CA GLY A 261 7.97 -7.60 -4.97
C GLY A 261 9.31 -6.95 -4.66
N VAL A 262 9.42 -6.18 -3.57
CA VAL A 262 10.69 -5.57 -3.14
C VAL A 262 11.80 -6.64 -3.04
N GLY A 263 12.97 -6.37 -3.61
CA GLY A 263 14.10 -7.30 -3.69
C GLY A 263 14.07 -8.27 -4.87
N HIS A 264 12.93 -8.45 -5.53
CA HIS A 264 12.77 -9.32 -6.71
C HIS A 264 12.19 -8.57 -7.93
N GLY A 265 12.16 -7.24 -7.86
CA GLY A 265 11.50 -6.36 -8.80
C GLY A 265 10.05 -6.05 -8.39
N VAL A 266 9.73 -4.77 -8.28
CA VAL A 266 8.40 -4.30 -7.89
C VAL A 266 7.38 -4.62 -8.98
N THR A 267 6.30 -5.34 -8.66
CA THR A 267 5.26 -5.72 -9.62
C THR A 267 3.97 -4.92 -9.45
N SER A 268 3.70 -4.37 -8.26
CA SER A 268 2.60 -3.44 -8.04
C SER A 268 2.97 -2.39 -6.99
N ALA A 269 2.59 -1.15 -7.24
CA ALA A 269 2.80 -0.05 -6.31
C ALA A 269 1.49 0.71 -6.09
N TRP A 270 1.18 1.00 -4.82
CA TRP A 270 -0.12 1.49 -4.39
C TRP A 270 -0.03 2.71 -3.50
N PHE A 271 -1.00 3.60 -3.64
CA PHE A 271 -1.37 4.56 -2.62
C PHE A 271 -2.89 4.58 -2.47
N VAL A 272 -3.37 4.21 -1.29
CA VAL A 272 -4.80 4.21 -0.96
C VAL A 272 -5.01 5.15 0.20
N ALA A 273 -5.76 6.22 -0.02
CA ALA A 273 -5.96 7.23 1.00
C ALA A 273 -7.35 7.87 0.87
N TYR A 274 -7.79 8.48 1.95
CA TYR A 274 -9.12 9.07 2.05
C TYR A 274 -9.12 10.35 2.89
N THR A 275 -10.07 11.21 2.55
CA THR A 275 -10.62 12.24 3.44
C THR A 275 -11.90 11.70 4.10
N LYS A 276 -12.57 12.49 4.90
CA LYS A 276 -13.88 12.07 5.46
C LYS A 276 -14.98 11.94 4.40
N GLN A 277 -14.74 12.44 3.18
CA GLN A 277 -15.74 12.47 2.10
C GLN A 277 -15.44 11.56 0.92
N ILE A 278 -14.18 11.44 0.52
CA ILE A 278 -13.76 10.70 -0.67
C ILE A 278 -12.62 9.74 -0.33
N THR A 279 -12.75 8.51 -0.80
CA THR A 279 -11.67 7.50 -0.77
C THR A 279 -11.18 7.24 -2.17
N THR A 280 -9.87 7.28 -2.36
CA THR A 280 -9.24 7.04 -3.67
C THR A 280 -8.11 6.04 -3.55
N ALA A 281 -8.14 5.01 -4.40
CA ALA A 281 -7.08 4.03 -4.56
C ALA A 281 -6.35 4.25 -5.89
N VAL A 282 -5.03 4.36 -5.86
CA VAL A 282 -4.17 4.44 -7.03
C VAL A 282 -3.24 3.24 -7.03
N MET A 283 -3.13 2.58 -8.18
CA MET A 283 -2.23 1.45 -8.44
C MET A 283 -1.40 1.70 -9.69
N PHE A 284 -0.15 1.28 -9.69
CA PHE A 284 0.70 1.17 -10.88
C PHE A 284 1.13 -0.27 -11.05
N VAL A 285 1.05 -0.75 -12.29
CA VAL A 285 1.55 -2.05 -12.75
C VAL A 285 2.17 -1.88 -14.12
N ALA A 286 2.92 -2.88 -14.63
CA ALA A 286 3.51 -2.82 -15.95
C ALA A 286 3.39 -4.14 -16.70
N GLY A 287 3.38 -4.03 -18.06
CA GLY A 287 3.27 -5.15 -18.99
C GLY A 287 1.85 -5.66 -19.16
N ASP A 288 1.65 -6.53 -20.14
CA ASP A 288 0.32 -7.05 -20.51
C ASP A 288 -0.35 -7.83 -19.38
N SER A 289 0.45 -8.55 -18.56
CA SER A 289 -0.04 -9.28 -17.40
C SER A 289 -0.09 -8.42 -16.13
N GLY A 290 0.54 -7.24 -16.11
CA GLY A 290 0.71 -6.39 -14.93
C GLY A 290 1.70 -6.93 -13.91
N ASN A 291 2.64 -7.81 -14.34
CA ASN A 291 3.64 -8.43 -13.46
C ASN A 291 5.09 -8.07 -13.85
N GLU A 292 5.27 -7.14 -14.79
CA GLU A 292 6.60 -6.66 -15.15
C GLU A 292 7.18 -5.77 -14.03
N ASN A 293 8.51 -5.77 -13.95
CA ASN A 293 9.24 -4.99 -12.96
C ASN A 293 9.05 -3.48 -13.18
N LEU A 294 8.50 -2.80 -12.18
CA LEU A 294 8.27 -1.36 -12.15
C LEU A 294 9.55 -0.54 -11.86
N ASP A 295 10.62 -1.14 -11.36
CA ASP A 295 11.81 -0.38 -10.92
C ASP A 295 12.47 0.40 -12.05
N ARG A 296 12.34 -0.09 -13.30
CA ARG A 296 12.81 0.64 -14.49
C ARG A 296 12.08 1.98 -14.73
N TYR A 297 10.91 2.15 -14.12
CA TYR A 297 10.12 3.38 -14.18
C TYR A 297 10.34 4.29 -12.97
N ALA A 298 11.16 3.86 -12.02
CA ALA A 298 11.46 4.63 -10.83
C ALA A 298 12.13 5.95 -11.20
N ARG A 299 11.93 6.96 -10.38
CA ARG A 299 12.58 8.26 -10.53
C ARG A 299 14.08 8.11 -10.36
N GLU A 300 14.85 8.87 -11.10
CA GLU A 300 16.30 8.92 -10.97
C GLU A 300 16.73 9.16 -9.50
N GLY A 301 17.66 8.37 -9.03
CA GLY A 301 18.15 8.39 -7.64
C GLY A 301 17.21 7.75 -6.61
N ALA A 302 16.07 7.19 -7.01
CA ALA A 302 15.22 6.41 -6.12
C ALA A 302 15.72 4.97 -5.98
N THR A 303 15.50 4.35 -4.82
CA THR A 303 15.87 2.95 -4.54
C THR A 303 14.95 1.93 -5.20
N GLY A 304 13.86 2.36 -5.84
CA GLY A 304 12.87 1.54 -6.53
C GLY A 304 11.58 2.30 -6.79
N PHE A 305 10.60 1.62 -7.38
CA PHE A 305 9.28 2.19 -7.67
C PHE A 305 8.35 2.00 -6.47
N HIS A 306 8.20 3.02 -5.63
CA HIS A 306 7.45 2.92 -4.38
C HIS A 306 6.07 3.56 -4.45
N GLY A 307 5.11 3.01 -3.67
CA GLY A 307 3.76 3.56 -3.54
C GLY A 307 3.72 5.00 -3.03
N GLY A 308 4.73 5.42 -2.25
CA GLY A 308 4.89 6.78 -1.74
C GLY A 308 5.39 7.81 -2.76
N ASP A 309 5.67 7.44 -4.01
CA ASP A 309 6.10 8.39 -5.06
C ASP A 309 5.00 8.58 -6.13
N TYR A 310 5.11 7.98 -7.30
CA TYR A 310 4.15 8.22 -8.39
C TYR A 310 2.70 7.89 -8.04
N PRO A 311 2.38 6.77 -7.34
CA PRO A 311 1.02 6.53 -6.90
C PRO A 311 0.46 7.64 -5.99
N ALA A 312 1.26 8.09 -5.00
CA ALA A 312 0.85 9.16 -4.09
C ALA A 312 0.73 10.53 -4.80
N ARG A 313 1.59 10.83 -5.78
CA ARG A 313 1.50 12.04 -6.61
C ARG A 313 0.26 12.02 -7.50
N THR A 314 -0.08 10.87 -8.09
CA THR A 314 -1.30 10.71 -8.90
C THR A 314 -2.54 10.94 -8.04
N TRP A 315 -2.55 10.37 -6.84
CA TRP A 315 -3.59 10.60 -5.85
C TRP A 315 -3.75 12.08 -5.52
N LEU A 316 -2.63 12.77 -5.23
CA LEU A 316 -2.63 14.18 -4.85
C LEU A 316 -3.18 15.08 -5.97
N ASP A 317 -2.71 14.90 -7.20
CA ASP A 317 -3.17 15.68 -8.35
C ASP A 317 -4.68 15.48 -8.60
N TYR A 318 -5.16 14.24 -8.50
CA TYR A 318 -6.58 13.93 -8.61
C TYR A 318 -7.38 14.62 -7.49
N MET A 319 -6.97 14.43 -6.23
CA MET A 319 -7.71 14.93 -5.08
C MET A 319 -7.73 16.46 -4.97
N GLN A 320 -6.70 17.16 -5.46
CA GLN A 320 -6.71 18.62 -5.58
C GLN A 320 -7.88 19.12 -6.43
N THR A 321 -8.30 18.35 -7.43
CA THR A 321 -9.46 18.67 -8.26
C THR A 321 -10.76 18.16 -7.63
N ALA A 322 -10.78 16.90 -7.19
CA ALA A 322 -11.99 16.28 -6.63
C ALA A 322 -12.49 16.99 -5.37
N MET A 323 -11.58 17.41 -4.48
CA MET A 323 -11.92 18.09 -3.22
C MET A 323 -12.11 19.61 -3.35
N LYS A 324 -11.91 20.17 -4.54
CA LYS A 324 -12.06 21.63 -4.72
C LYS A 324 -13.48 22.12 -4.38
N GLY A 325 -13.57 22.97 -3.37
CA GLY A 325 -14.83 23.53 -2.88
C GLY A 325 -15.58 22.62 -1.89
N ILE A 326 -15.03 21.47 -1.56
CA ILE A 326 -15.55 20.58 -0.51
C ILE A 326 -14.92 21.00 0.83
N PRO A 327 -15.72 21.19 1.91
CA PRO A 327 -15.18 21.58 3.21
C PRO A 327 -14.24 20.51 3.80
N ASN A 328 -13.11 20.94 4.38
CA ASN A 328 -12.22 20.05 5.12
C ASN A 328 -12.92 19.56 6.40
N LYS A 329 -13.18 18.25 6.50
CA LYS A 329 -13.75 17.59 7.67
C LYS A 329 -12.69 16.80 8.40
N SER A 330 -12.60 16.98 9.71
CA SER A 330 -11.72 16.20 10.58
C SER A 330 -12.25 14.78 10.75
N PHE A 331 -11.34 13.83 10.95
CA PHE A 331 -11.67 12.51 11.44
C PHE A 331 -12.13 12.58 12.91
N ALA A 332 -12.85 11.56 13.37
CA ALA A 332 -13.11 11.39 14.79
C ALA A 332 -11.79 11.25 15.56
N ALA A 333 -11.77 11.72 16.80
CA ALA A 333 -10.65 11.46 17.70
C ALA A 333 -10.49 9.95 17.93
N PRO A 334 -9.28 9.46 18.20
CA PRO A 334 -9.08 8.05 18.51
C PRO A 334 -9.76 7.68 19.82
N ASP A 335 -10.36 6.51 19.85
CA ASP A 335 -11.01 5.96 21.07
C ASP A 335 -10.04 5.22 21.98
N TRP A 336 -8.81 4.98 21.50
CA TRP A 336 -7.75 4.28 22.21
C TRP A 336 -8.18 2.90 22.70
N VAL A 337 -8.74 2.09 21.80
CA VAL A 337 -9.19 0.73 22.10
C VAL A 337 -8.08 -0.10 22.77
N ASN A 338 -8.47 -0.94 23.74
CA ASN A 338 -7.59 -1.89 24.42
C ASN A 338 -6.41 -1.27 25.21
N LEU A 339 -6.42 0.03 25.53
CA LEU A 339 -5.33 0.64 26.33
C LEU A 339 -5.22 0.08 27.75
N SER A 340 -6.35 -0.29 28.37
CA SER A 340 -6.42 -0.91 29.69
C SER A 340 -6.43 -2.45 29.65
N GLY A 341 -6.46 -3.03 28.44
CA GLY A 341 -6.45 -4.48 28.22
C GLY A 341 -5.11 -5.11 28.59
N LYS A 342 -5.10 -6.45 28.67
CA LYS A 342 -3.85 -7.20 28.77
C LYS A 342 -2.99 -6.79 27.56
N HIS A 343 -2.01 -5.94 27.84
CA HIS A 343 -0.98 -5.68 26.84
C HIS A 343 -0.46 -7.04 26.39
N TYR A 344 -0.51 -7.33 25.10
CA TYR A 344 0.27 -8.42 24.56
C TYR A 344 1.73 -8.03 24.77
N GLY A 345 2.14 -8.18 26.05
CA GLY A 345 3.51 -8.00 26.47
C GLY A 345 4.35 -9.04 25.79
N SER A 346 5.55 -8.64 25.46
CA SER A 346 6.65 -9.45 25.05
C SER A 346 6.56 -10.89 25.53
N THR A 347 6.47 -11.84 24.60
CA THR A 347 6.98 -13.18 24.83
C THR A 347 8.50 -13.05 25.05
N ASN A 348 9.05 -13.44 26.17
CA ASN A 348 10.44 -13.71 26.55
C ASN A 348 11.63 -13.20 25.69
N ARG A 349 11.44 -12.16 24.88
CA ARG A 349 12.52 -11.49 24.17
C ARG A 349 13.04 -10.32 25.01
N PRO A 350 14.33 -10.04 25.07
CA PRO A 350 14.91 -8.98 25.90
C PRO A 350 14.20 -7.65 25.64
N GLN A 351 13.61 -7.06 26.66
CA GLN A 351 13.04 -5.72 26.56
C GLN A 351 14.18 -4.72 26.42
N VAL A 352 14.27 -4.11 25.26
CA VAL A 352 14.98 -2.84 25.12
C VAL A 352 14.03 -1.79 25.66
N SER A 353 14.35 -1.20 26.80
CA SER A 353 13.63 -0.06 27.38
C SER A 353 13.69 1.10 26.38
N VAL A 354 12.57 1.37 25.74
CA VAL A 354 12.40 2.59 24.95
C VAL A 354 11.74 3.59 25.88
N GLU A 355 12.42 4.71 26.11
CA GLU A 355 11.89 5.87 26.83
C GLU A 355 10.56 6.31 26.18
N ASP A 356 9.59 6.65 27.01
CA ASP A 356 8.25 7.05 26.64
C ASP A 356 8.32 8.37 25.83
N ASP A 357 7.90 8.33 24.55
CA ASP A 357 7.90 9.50 23.65
C ASP A 357 6.97 10.65 24.13
N SER A 358 6.29 10.47 25.27
CA SER A 358 5.38 11.48 25.83
C SER A 358 6.10 12.69 26.44
N ASP A 359 7.41 12.60 26.71
CA ASP A 359 8.19 13.70 27.31
C ASP A 359 8.97 14.56 26.31
N ARG A 360 8.99 14.20 25.01
CA ARG A 360 9.72 15.00 24.00
C ARG A 360 8.93 16.17 23.40
N ASP A 361 7.61 16.23 23.65
CA ASP A 361 6.75 17.32 23.13
C ASP A 361 6.60 18.51 24.12
N ARG A 362 7.28 18.48 25.26
CA ARG A 362 7.16 19.55 26.27
C ARG A 362 8.40 20.44 26.48
N SER A 363 9.44 20.31 25.65
CA SER A 363 10.67 21.12 25.82
C SER A 363 10.91 22.16 24.74
N ASN A 364 9.86 22.67 24.06
CA ASN A 364 9.94 23.87 23.23
C ASN A 364 8.78 24.80 23.58
N GLN A 365 8.81 25.39 24.77
CA GLN A 365 8.16 26.65 25.06
C GLN A 365 9.19 27.59 25.70
N ASP A 366 9.37 28.66 24.99
CA ASP A 366 10.21 29.79 25.26
C ASP A 366 10.10 30.34 26.69
N ASP A 367 11.23 30.63 27.29
CA ASP A 367 11.29 31.72 28.27
C ASP A 367 12.51 32.59 27.99
N PRO A 368 12.33 33.92 27.90
CA PRO A 368 13.41 34.87 27.61
C PRO A 368 14.00 35.47 28.87
N GLU A 369 15.28 35.87 28.76
CA GLU A 369 16.00 36.84 29.58
C GLU A 369 16.60 36.40 30.92
N SER A 370 17.95 36.31 30.95
CA SER A 370 18.74 37.09 31.89
C SER A 370 20.23 37.14 31.50
N LEU A 371 20.72 38.35 31.47
CA LEU A 371 22.06 38.82 31.16
C LEU A 371 23.12 38.39 32.21
N GLY A 372 24.37 38.16 31.76
CA GLY A 372 25.53 38.25 32.65
C GLY A 372 26.74 37.41 32.24
N GLY A 373 27.69 37.98 31.48
CA GLY A 373 29.03 37.41 31.29
C GLY A 373 29.98 37.75 32.49
N PRO A 374 31.30 37.51 32.44
CA PRO A 374 32.18 37.25 31.30
C PRO A 374 33.20 36.10 31.49
N SER A 375 33.86 35.75 30.41
CA SER A 375 35.11 34.96 30.32
C SER A 375 36.26 35.43 31.20
N PRO A 376 37.37 34.65 31.46
CA PRO A 376 38.35 34.46 30.39
C PRO A 376 39.26 33.19 30.39
N THR A 377 39.80 32.91 29.22
CA THR A 377 41.20 32.71 28.83
C THR A 377 41.88 31.33 28.89
N ARG A 378 42.28 30.88 27.69
CA ARG A 378 43.58 30.31 27.24
C ARG A 378 44.08 28.99 27.89
N THR A 379 44.58 28.03 27.10
CA THR A 379 45.79 27.97 26.25
C THR A 379 45.86 26.64 25.53
N SER A 380 45.97 26.55 24.28
CA SER A 380 47.09 26.31 23.34
C SER A 380 47.83 24.96 23.38
N ALA A 381 47.98 24.47 22.17
CA ALA A 381 49.10 23.70 21.59
C ALA A 381 48.85 22.17 21.53
N SER A 382 49.17 21.41 20.51
CA SER A 382 49.80 21.58 19.19
C SER A 382 49.73 20.24 18.46
N SER A 383 49.52 20.31 17.17
CA SER A 383 49.81 19.20 16.24
C SER A 383 51.33 18.99 16.12
N PRO A 384 51.86 17.85 15.60
CA PRO A 384 52.08 17.82 14.16
C PRO A 384 51.89 16.43 13.47
N GLU A 385 51.48 16.43 12.26
CA GLU A 385 51.94 15.55 11.18
C GLU A 385 53.38 15.86 10.82
N PRO A 386 54.15 15.09 9.96
CA PRO A 386 53.71 14.38 8.73
C PRO A 386 54.57 13.14 8.30
N SER A 387 54.25 12.68 7.09
CA SER A 387 55.22 12.06 6.12
C SER A 387 55.36 10.54 6.21
N SER A 388 55.36 9.68 5.18
CA SER A 388 55.61 9.78 3.75
C SER A 388 55.35 8.40 3.14
N ALA A 389 54.92 8.34 1.92
CA ALA A 389 55.04 7.18 1.02
C ALA A 389 56.52 7.11 0.52
N PRO A 390 57.00 6.06 -0.15
CA PRO A 390 56.56 5.70 -1.50
C PRO A 390 56.72 4.23 -1.98
N SER A 391 56.03 3.91 -3.04
CA SER A 391 56.41 3.33 -4.34
C SER A 391 56.75 1.87 -4.56
N ARG A 392 56.09 1.34 -5.58
CA ARG A 392 56.60 0.47 -6.70
C ARG A 392 56.95 -1.01 -6.39
N GLU A 393 56.70 -1.97 -7.23
CA GLU A 393 56.62 -2.18 -8.66
C GLU A 393 56.05 -3.57 -9.00
N GLN A 394 55.25 -3.67 -10.02
CA GLN A 394 55.37 -4.39 -11.29
C GLN A 394 55.27 -5.92 -11.34
N SER A 395 54.36 -6.27 -12.21
CA SER A 395 54.44 -7.22 -13.35
C SER A 395 54.33 -8.71 -13.04
N SER A 396 53.46 -9.48 -13.69
CA SER A 396 53.45 -9.82 -15.11
C SER A 396 52.37 -10.85 -15.38
N GLU A 397 51.60 -10.66 -16.43
CA GLU A 397 51.04 -11.75 -17.23
C GLU A 397 52.15 -12.49 -17.97
N PRO A 398 51.97 -13.72 -18.52
CA PRO A 398 51.13 -13.91 -19.69
C PRO A 398 50.45 -15.29 -19.88
N SER A 399 49.34 -15.26 -20.57
CA SER A 399 49.02 -15.88 -21.87
C SER A 399 49.13 -17.39 -22.10
N ALA A 400 48.10 -17.85 -22.77
CA ALA A 400 48.04 -18.79 -23.89
C ALA A 400 47.48 -20.21 -23.62
N THR A 401 46.38 -20.53 -24.18
CA THR A 401 45.98 -21.03 -25.50
C THR A 401 45.62 -22.53 -25.55
N ARG A 402 44.52 -22.79 -26.23
CA ARG A 402 44.09 -24.01 -26.98
C ARG A 402 43.58 -25.21 -26.17
N THR A 403 42.59 -25.99 -26.58
CA THR A 403 42.04 -26.28 -27.93
C THR A 403 40.69 -27.01 -27.79
N ALA A 404 39.90 -26.89 -28.79
CA ALA A 404 38.59 -27.52 -29.05
C ALA A 404 38.63 -29.06 -29.04
N SER A 405 37.48 -29.67 -28.77
CA SER A 405 36.98 -30.78 -29.59
C SER A 405 35.48 -30.96 -29.41
N ALA A 406 34.80 -30.96 -30.55
CA ALA A 406 33.42 -31.29 -30.77
C ALA A 406 33.17 -32.78 -30.67
N HIS A 407 32.01 -33.15 -30.16
CA HIS A 407 31.30 -34.36 -30.63
C HIS A 407 29.81 -34.13 -30.70
N THR A 408 29.33 -34.06 -31.91
CA THR A 408 27.98 -34.26 -32.39
C THR A 408 27.47 -35.65 -32.07
N HIS A 409 26.24 -35.73 -31.51
CA HIS A 409 25.32 -36.85 -31.75
C HIS A 409 23.92 -36.39 -31.92
N THR A 410 23.47 -36.54 -33.15
CA THR A 410 22.09 -36.49 -33.67
C THR A 410 21.30 -37.70 -33.19
N SER A 411 20.09 -37.51 -32.71
CA SER A 411 19.00 -38.48 -32.91
C SER A 411 17.63 -37.80 -32.87
N LYS A 412 16.86 -38.21 -33.85
CA LYS A 412 15.59 -37.68 -34.34
C LYS A 412 14.41 -38.19 -33.49
N PRO A 413 13.22 -37.60 -33.61
CA PRO A 413 12.12 -37.70 -32.63
C PRO A 413 11.19 -38.87 -32.86
N THR A 414 10.58 -39.35 -31.78
CA THR A 414 9.43 -40.26 -31.84
C THR A 414 8.16 -39.48 -31.49
N GLN A 415 7.19 -39.55 -32.38
CA GLN A 415 5.80 -39.09 -32.25
C GLN A 415 5.02 -39.94 -31.23
N THR A 416 3.97 -39.29 -30.73
CA THR A 416 2.63 -39.86 -30.33
C THR A 416 2.31 -39.45 -28.89
N SER A 417 1.36 -38.55 -28.65
CA SER A 417 -0.08 -38.84 -28.61
C SER A 417 -0.89 -37.54 -28.38
N GLN A 418 -2.01 -37.43 -29.07
CA GLN A 418 -3.01 -36.35 -28.98
C GLN A 418 -3.69 -36.33 -27.60
N PRO A 419 -4.10 -35.19 -27.10
CA PRO A 419 -5.09 -35.09 -26.04
C PRO A 419 -6.50 -35.05 -26.59
N THR A 420 -7.34 -35.82 -25.95
CA THR A 420 -8.78 -35.96 -26.12
C THR A 420 -9.53 -34.65 -25.93
N HIS A 421 -10.42 -34.36 -26.86
CA HIS A 421 -11.43 -33.31 -26.77
C HIS A 421 -12.36 -33.51 -25.60
N THR A 422 -12.47 -32.55 -24.68
CA THR A 422 -13.60 -32.44 -23.77
C THR A 422 -14.49 -31.31 -24.28
N SER A 423 -15.71 -31.69 -24.64
CA SER A 423 -16.76 -30.84 -25.18
C SER A 423 -17.19 -29.77 -24.18
N CYS A 424 -17.15 -28.51 -24.63
CA CYS A 424 -17.78 -27.40 -23.96
C CYS A 424 -19.28 -27.42 -24.19
N LEU A 425 -20.06 -27.63 -23.14
CA LEU A 425 -21.51 -27.50 -23.17
C LEU A 425 -21.90 -26.00 -23.22
N LEU A 426 -22.44 -25.59 -24.34
CA LEU A 426 -23.12 -24.32 -24.53
C LEU A 426 -24.43 -24.32 -23.73
N TYR A 427 -24.53 -23.44 -22.76
CA TYR A 427 -25.78 -23.13 -22.05
C TYR A 427 -26.59 -22.15 -22.89
N THR A 428 -27.66 -22.61 -23.51
CA THR A 428 -28.66 -21.76 -24.17
C THR A 428 -29.75 -21.41 -23.15
N SER A 429 -29.89 -20.08 -22.90
CA SER A 429 -31.02 -19.53 -22.14
C SER A 429 -32.34 -19.70 -22.90
N PRO A 430 -33.44 -20.04 -22.26
CA PRO A 430 -34.74 -19.96 -22.89
C PRO A 430 -35.26 -18.52 -22.93
N SER A 431 -35.75 -18.13 -24.11
CA SER A 431 -36.47 -16.89 -24.37
C SER A 431 -37.86 -16.95 -23.71
N PRO A 432 -38.36 -15.89 -23.06
CA PRO A 432 -39.75 -15.85 -22.62
C PRO A 432 -40.64 -15.45 -23.78
N ARG A 433 -41.60 -16.30 -24.12
CA ARG A 433 -42.86 -15.96 -24.78
C ARG A 433 -43.98 -16.66 -24.01
N ASP A 434 -44.78 -15.89 -23.49
CA ASP A 434 -46.20 -15.70 -23.33
C ASP A 434 -46.55 -15.02 -22.00
#